data_50de4502c7d2ebf68a158617810aba06
#
_entry.id   50de4502c7d2ebf68a158617810aba06
#
_cell.length_a   1.000
_cell.length_b   1.000
_cell.length_c   1.000
_cell.angle_alpha   90.00
_cell.angle_beta   90.00
_cell.angle_gamma   90.00
#
_symmetry.space_group_name_H-M   'P 1'
#
loop_
_entity.id
_entity.type
_entity.pdbx_description
1 polymer ?
#
loop_
_entity_poly.entity_id
_entity_poly.type
_entity_poly.pdbx_seq_one_letter_code
_entity_poly.pdbx_strand_id
1 'polypeptide(L)'
;YVPSMSARTMIFKGMLLAHQVGEYYLDLKDAKVESALAMIHQRFSTNTFPSWDLAHPFRMIAHNGEINTVRGNVNWIRARQGAISSPLLGDDLNKIWPLIYDGQSDTASFDNALELLVMGGYSVAHAMMMMIPEAWEGHAHMDAARRAFYEYHAAMMEPWDGPAAFAFTVVRQIGATLDP
;
A
#
# COMPACT_ATOMS: atom_id res chain seq x y z
N TYR A 1 10.78 14.54 -8.15
CA TYR A 1 10.05 13.46 -7.49
C TYR A 1 10.78 13.00 -6.22
N VAL A 2 10.08 12.88 -5.11
CA VAL A 2 10.63 12.45 -3.82
C VAL A 2 9.99 11.09 -3.49
N PRO A 3 10.72 9.96 -3.61
CA PRO A 3 10.15 8.63 -3.40
C PRO A 3 9.84 8.33 -1.93
N SER A 4 10.57 8.95 -1.01
CA SER A 4 10.30 8.85 0.43
C SER A 4 10.76 10.11 1.16
N MET A 5 10.07 10.42 2.25
CA MET A 5 10.45 11.49 3.18
C MET A 5 10.26 10.96 4.60
N SER A 6 11.24 10.19 5.07
CA SER A 6 11.19 9.52 6.36
C SER A 6 12.60 9.44 6.97
N ALA A 7 12.70 9.60 8.28
CA ALA A 7 13.93 9.35 9.02
C ALA A 7 14.16 7.87 9.36
N ARG A 8 13.25 6.98 8.97
CA ARG A 8 13.25 5.57 9.38
C ARG A 8 13.26 4.57 8.23
N THR A 9 12.77 4.98 7.07
CA THR A 9 12.71 4.15 5.87
C THR A 9 13.28 4.93 4.71
N MET A 10 13.94 4.24 3.79
CA MET A 10 14.53 4.83 2.60
C MET A 10 14.09 4.02 1.39
N ILE A 11 13.67 4.70 0.33
CA ILE A 11 13.20 4.06 -0.89
C ILE A 11 14.14 4.42 -2.04
N PHE A 12 14.73 3.40 -2.62
CA PHE A 12 15.54 3.49 -3.83
C PHE A 12 14.74 2.89 -4.97
N LYS A 13 14.30 3.70 -5.92
CA LYS A 13 13.46 3.23 -7.02
C LYS A 13 13.66 4.04 -8.29
N GLY A 14 13.25 3.49 -9.41
CA GLY A 14 13.29 4.15 -10.70
C GLY A 14 13.05 3.17 -11.84
N MET A 15 13.08 3.69 -13.06
CA MET A 15 13.04 2.88 -14.28
C MET A 15 14.44 2.32 -14.57
N LEU A 16 14.90 1.43 -13.71
CA LEU A 16 16.25 0.89 -13.71
C LEU A 16 16.20 -0.64 -13.82
N LEU A 17 17.17 -1.21 -14.50
CA LEU A 17 17.44 -2.64 -14.41
C LEU A 17 18.05 -2.95 -13.03
N ALA A 18 17.89 -4.18 -12.55
CA ALA A 18 18.30 -4.55 -11.21
C ALA A 18 19.78 -4.19 -10.88
N HIS A 19 20.69 -4.43 -11.82
CA HIS A 19 22.10 -4.09 -11.64
C HIS A 19 22.38 -2.58 -11.63
N GLN A 20 21.53 -1.77 -12.29
CA GLN A 20 21.68 -0.32 -12.36
C GLN A 20 21.32 0.39 -11.06
N VAL A 21 20.51 -0.23 -10.19
CA VAL A 21 20.08 0.39 -8.92
C VAL A 21 21.29 0.74 -8.07
N GLY A 22 22.23 -0.19 -7.88
CA GLY A 22 23.45 0.07 -7.11
C GLY A 22 24.48 0.95 -7.84
N GLU A 23 24.35 1.11 -9.16
CA GLU A 23 25.19 2.05 -9.93
C GLU A 23 24.66 3.48 -9.85
N TYR A 24 23.34 3.63 -9.85
CA TYR A 24 22.66 4.91 -9.80
C TYR A 24 22.63 5.49 -8.37
N TYR A 25 22.31 4.66 -7.38
CA TYR A 25 22.24 5.07 -5.99
C TYR A 25 23.54 4.72 -5.28
N LEU A 26 24.46 5.68 -5.25
CA LEU A 26 25.81 5.48 -4.69
C LEU A 26 25.80 5.17 -3.19
N ASP A 27 24.79 5.63 -2.47
CA ASP A 27 24.59 5.33 -1.06
C ASP A 27 24.56 3.81 -0.79
N LEU A 28 24.03 3.02 -1.72
CA LEU A 28 24.00 1.55 -1.60
C LEU A 28 25.37 0.88 -1.64
N LYS A 29 26.43 1.63 -2.00
CA LYS A 29 27.83 1.18 -1.99
C LYS A 29 28.59 1.62 -0.73
N ASP A 30 28.00 2.49 0.08
CA ASP A 30 28.62 2.96 1.32
C ASP A 30 28.45 1.88 2.40
N ALA A 31 29.58 1.39 2.93
CA ALA A 31 29.62 0.39 4.00
C ALA A 31 28.93 0.84 5.31
N LYS A 32 28.60 2.13 5.44
CA LYS A 32 27.84 2.65 6.58
C LYS A 32 26.33 2.49 6.44
N VAL A 33 25.85 2.17 5.23
CA VAL A 33 24.44 1.91 4.98
C VAL A 33 24.13 0.49 5.39
N GLU A 34 23.51 0.35 6.54
CA GLU A 34 23.07 -0.93 7.10
C GLU A 34 21.55 -0.93 7.25
N SER A 35 20.92 -2.04 6.93
CA SER A 35 19.49 -2.24 7.11
C SER A 35 19.17 -3.64 7.58
N ALA A 36 18.25 -3.75 8.55
CA ALA A 36 17.73 -5.03 9.01
C ALA A 36 16.76 -5.67 8.00
N LEU A 37 16.23 -4.88 7.05
CA LEU A 37 15.24 -5.33 6.07
C LEU A 37 15.48 -4.65 4.73
N ALA A 38 15.34 -5.41 3.67
CA ALA A 38 15.21 -4.89 2.31
C ALA A 38 13.97 -5.50 1.64
N MET A 39 13.03 -4.65 1.25
CA MET A 39 11.90 -5.04 0.42
C MET A 39 12.23 -4.70 -1.04
N ILE A 40 12.22 -5.70 -1.90
CA ILE A 40 12.69 -5.58 -3.27
C ILE A 40 11.60 -6.00 -4.24
N HIS A 41 11.39 -5.20 -5.29
CA HIS A 41 10.52 -5.53 -6.39
C HIS A 41 11.13 -5.06 -7.71
N GLN A 42 11.13 -5.92 -8.73
CA GLN A 42 11.84 -5.66 -9.99
C GLN A 42 10.89 -5.31 -11.15
N ARG A 43 9.59 -5.50 -11.01
CA ARG A 43 8.64 -5.43 -12.13
C ARG A 43 7.71 -4.22 -12.00
N PHE A 44 7.41 -3.59 -13.15
CA PHE A 44 6.37 -2.57 -13.27
C PHE A 44 4.98 -3.19 -13.43
N SER A 45 3.94 -2.39 -13.16
CA SER A 45 2.57 -2.72 -13.56
C SER A 45 2.48 -2.86 -15.08
N THR A 46 1.66 -3.81 -15.55
CA THR A 46 1.43 -4.02 -16.98
C THR A 46 0.36 -3.12 -17.57
N ASN A 47 -0.47 -2.50 -16.72
CA ASN A 47 -1.66 -1.74 -17.12
C ASN A 47 -1.50 -0.23 -17.10
N THR A 48 -0.35 0.26 -16.67
CA THR A 48 -0.02 1.70 -16.70
C THR A 48 1.26 1.94 -17.48
N PHE A 49 1.36 3.13 -18.09
CA PHE A 49 2.60 3.54 -18.72
C PHE A 49 3.70 3.67 -17.66
N PRO A 50 4.88 3.06 -17.83
CA PRO A 50 5.95 3.11 -16.85
C PRO A 50 6.42 4.54 -16.59
N SER A 51 6.61 4.87 -15.33
CA SER A 51 7.20 6.14 -14.89
C SER A 51 7.95 5.95 -13.57
N TRP A 52 8.81 6.88 -13.22
CA TRP A 52 9.63 6.78 -12.01
C TRP A 52 8.80 6.70 -10.73
N ASP A 53 7.71 7.44 -10.67
CA ASP A 53 6.78 7.47 -9.54
C ASP A 53 5.98 6.17 -9.38
N LEU A 54 5.74 5.47 -10.49
CA LEU A 54 5.02 4.18 -10.50
C LEU A 54 5.94 2.96 -10.35
N ALA A 55 7.25 3.15 -10.26
CA ALA A 55 8.17 2.07 -9.95
C ALA A 55 7.96 1.54 -8.52
N HIS A 56 8.10 0.23 -8.33
CA HIS A 56 8.13 -0.37 -7.00
C HIS A 56 9.53 -0.23 -6.34
N PRO A 57 9.61 -0.36 -5.03
CA PRO A 57 8.53 -0.43 -4.06
C PRO A 57 7.85 0.93 -3.87
N PHE A 58 6.65 0.92 -3.29
CA PHE A 58 5.98 2.11 -2.79
C PHE A 58 6.39 2.37 -1.33
N ARG A 59 5.70 3.31 -0.64
CA ARG A 59 6.10 3.72 0.71
C ARG A 59 5.96 2.60 1.74
N MET A 60 4.93 1.76 1.59
CA MET A 60 4.62 0.71 2.54
C MET A 60 4.58 -0.68 1.91
N ILE A 61 4.42 -0.77 0.60
CA ILE A 61 4.17 -2.04 -0.08
C ILE A 61 5.06 -2.28 -1.30
N ALA A 62 5.21 -3.56 -1.61
CA ALA A 62 5.51 -4.07 -2.94
C ALA A 62 4.41 -5.06 -3.32
N HIS A 63 3.88 -4.95 -4.53
CA HIS A 63 2.76 -5.73 -5.01
C HIS A 63 3.11 -6.41 -6.33
N ASN A 64 2.81 -7.69 -6.42
CA ASN A 64 2.83 -8.45 -7.66
C ASN A 64 1.45 -9.05 -7.87
N GLY A 65 0.74 -8.52 -8.85
CA GLY A 65 -0.65 -8.88 -9.15
C GLY A 65 -1.40 -7.72 -9.76
N GLU A 66 -2.71 -7.70 -9.59
CA GLU A 66 -3.60 -6.70 -10.15
C GLU A 66 -4.84 -6.53 -9.28
N ILE A 67 -5.16 -5.29 -8.91
CA ILE A 67 -6.41 -4.97 -8.22
C ILE A 67 -7.48 -4.68 -9.27
N ASN A 68 -8.32 -5.67 -9.52
CA ASN A 68 -9.37 -5.60 -10.55
C ASN A 68 -10.48 -4.59 -10.18
N THR A 69 -10.70 -4.35 -8.91
CA THR A 69 -11.75 -3.44 -8.38
C THR A 69 -11.28 -1.99 -8.26
N VAL A 70 -10.05 -1.65 -8.62
CA VAL A 70 -9.42 -0.34 -8.37
C VAL A 70 -10.29 0.86 -8.76
N ARG A 71 -11.02 0.79 -9.88
CA ARG A 71 -11.91 1.86 -10.31
C ARG A 71 -13.03 2.14 -9.30
N GLY A 72 -13.61 1.09 -8.77
CA GLY A 72 -14.64 1.16 -7.72
C GLY A 72 -14.04 1.71 -6.42
N ASN A 73 -12.89 1.20 -6.02
CA ASN A 73 -12.19 1.62 -4.80
C ASN A 73 -11.84 3.11 -4.85
N VAL A 74 -11.31 3.62 -5.96
CA VAL A 74 -11.01 5.05 -6.15
C VAL A 74 -12.27 5.89 -6.05
N ASN A 75 -13.38 5.47 -6.67
CA ASN A 75 -14.64 6.18 -6.59
C ASN A 75 -15.18 6.21 -5.15
N TRP A 76 -15.08 5.13 -4.40
CA TRP A 76 -15.48 5.09 -3.00
C TRP A 76 -14.61 5.98 -2.11
N ILE A 77 -13.30 6.03 -2.31
CA ILE A 77 -12.40 6.97 -1.61
C ILE A 77 -12.85 8.42 -1.87
N ARG A 78 -13.13 8.76 -3.13
CA ARG A 78 -13.63 10.09 -3.49
C ARG A 78 -15.00 10.41 -2.84
N ALA A 79 -15.91 9.45 -2.84
CA ALA A 79 -17.23 9.61 -2.23
C ALA A 79 -17.17 9.83 -0.71
N ARG A 80 -16.19 9.18 -0.04
CA ARG A 80 -15.99 9.31 1.42
C ARG A 80 -15.22 10.56 1.82
N GLN A 81 -14.61 11.29 0.90
CA GLN A 81 -13.74 12.44 1.21
C GLN A 81 -14.39 13.42 2.20
N GLY A 82 -15.68 13.73 2.02
CA GLY A 82 -16.41 14.67 2.89
C GLY A 82 -16.81 14.10 4.26
N ALA A 83 -16.72 12.78 4.44
CA ALA A 83 -17.13 12.09 5.67
C ALA A 83 -15.94 11.60 6.51
N ILE A 84 -14.75 11.51 5.91
CA ILE A 84 -13.55 11.08 6.61
C ILE A 84 -13.11 12.14 7.61
N SER A 85 -12.88 11.72 8.84
CA SER A 85 -12.29 12.53 9.89
C SER A 85 -11.22 11.72 10.64
N SER A 86 -10.20 12.39 11.14
CA SER A 86 -9.15 11.76 11.93
C SER A 86 -8.68 12.72 13.03
N PRO A 87 -8.79 12.33 14.30
CA PRO A 87 -8.23 13.13 15.40
C PRO A 87 -6.71 13.30 15.32
N LEU A 88 -6.01 12.34 14.66
CA LEU A 88 -4.56 12.38 14.52
C LEU A 88 -4.10 13.32 13.42
N LEU A 89 -4.85 13.40 12.32
CA LEU A 89 -4.52 14.25 11.18
C LEU A 89 -5.12 15.65 11.28
N GLY A 90 -6.24 15.79 12.01
CA GLY A 90 -6.91 17.08 12.19
C GLY A 90 -7.16 17.80 10.88
N ASP A 91 -6.84 19.09 10.84
CA ASP A 91 -7.04 19.95 9.65
C ASP A 91 -6.09 19.58 8.48
N ASP A 92 -5.00 18.88 8.74
CA ASP A 92 -4.07 18.44 7.71
C ASP A 92 -4.71 17.42 6.75
N LEU A 93 -5.77 16.74 7.19
CA LEU A 93 -6.57 15.87 6.34
C LEU A 93 -7.07 16.57 5.07
N ASN A 94 -7.39 17.88 5.16
CA ASN A 94 -7.85 18.65 4.00
C ASN A 94 -6.76 18.89 2.95
N LYS A 95 -5.48 18.75 3.31
CA LYS A 95 -4.35 19.01 2.42
C LYS A 95 -3.97 17.80 1.55
N ILE A 96 -4.43 16.61 1.90
CA ILE A 96 -4.03 15.37 1.21
C ILE A 96 -4.94 15.02 0.03
N TRP A 97 -5.98 15.79 -0.22
CA TRP A 97 -6.89 15.53 -1.32
C TRP A 97 -6.45 16.23 -2.62
N PRO A 98 -6.59 15.59 -3.78
CA PRO A 98 -7.07 14.21 -3.96
C PRO A 98 -6.03 13.18 -3.48
N LEU A 99 -6.48 12.19 -2.69
CA LEU A 99 -5.60 11.14 -2.19
C LEU A 99 -5.03 10.28 -3.32
N ILE A 100 -5.83 10.03 -4.34
CA ILE A 100 -5.47 9.24 -5.50
C ILE A 100 -5.61 10.13 -6.74
N TYR A 101 -4.52 10.28 -7.48
CA TYR A 101 -4.46 11.09 -8.70
C TYR A 101 -4.87 10.28 -9.92
N ASP A 102 -5.34 10.96 -10.94
CA ASP A 102 -5.65 10.34 -12.22
C ASP A 102 -4.36 9.79 -12.87
N GLY A 103 -4.45 8.58 -13.40
CA GLY A 103 -3.31 7.91 -14.04
C GLY A 103 -2.38 7.15 -13.10
N GLN A 104 -2.69 7.09 -11.80
CA GLN A 104 -1.97 6.19 -10.89
C GLN A 104 -2.27 4.72 -11.21
N SER A 105 -1.28 3.84 -10.94
CA SER A 105 -1.50 2.40 -10.98
C SER A 105 -2.42 1.94 -9.83
N ASP A 106 -2.94 0.74 -9.95
CA ASP A 106 -3.68 0.05 -8.87
C ASP A 106 -2.87 0.01 -7.58
N THR A 107 -1.60 -0.39 -7.67
CA THR A 107 -0.68 -0.47 -6.53
C THR A 107 -0.41 0.89 -5.90
N ALA A 108 -0.19 1.94 -6.71
CA ALA A 108 0.01 3.30 -6.18
C ALA A 108 -1.24 3.81 -5.47
N SER A 109 -2.41 3.52 -6.02
CA SER A 109 -3.70 3.86 -5.42
C SER A 109 -3.91 3.14 -4.09
N PHE A 110 -3.56 1.86 -4.05
CA PHE A 110 -3.61 1.04 -2.84
C PHE A 110 -2.66 1.58 -1.75
N ASP A 111 -1.40 1.89 -2.11
CA ASP A 111 -0.40 2.41 -1.16
C ASP A 111 -0.85 3.74 -0.54
N ASN A 112 -1.46 4.62 -1.33
CA ASN A 112 -2.01 5.88 -0.82
C ASN A 112 -3.17 5.65 0.17
N ALA A 113 -4.08 4.73 -0.13
CA ALA A 113 -5.18 4.39 0.76
C ALA A 113 -4.68 3.71 2.04
N LEU A 114 -3.72 2.80 1.93
CA LEU A 114 -3.08 2.14 3.06
C LEU A 114 -2.37 3.15 3.96
N GLU A 115 -1.61 4.08 3.37
CA GLU A 115 -0.92 5.14 4.12
C GLU A 115 -1.90 6.00 4.90
N LEU A 116 -3.03 6.39 4.30
CA LEU A 116 -4.08 7.16 5.00
C LEU A 116 -4.59 6.39 6.23
N LEU A 117 -4.88 5.10 6.10
CA LEU A 117 -5.35 4.28 7.22
C LEU A 117 -4.30 4.16 8.33
N VAL A 118 -3.04 3.94 7.96
CA VAL A 118 -1.94 3.82 8.93
C VAL A 118 -1.66 5.15 9.62
N MET A 119 -1.64 6.25 8.90
CA MET A 119 -1.47 7.58 9.48
C MET A 119 -2.69 8.01 10.30
N GLY A 120 -3.86 7.46 9.98
CA GLY A 120 -5.09 7.60 10.75
C GLY A 120 -5.13 6.78 12.04
N GLY A 121 -4.12 5.92 12.28
CA GLY A 121 -3.93 5.20 13.54
C GLY A 121 -4.10 3.69 13.50
N TYR A 122 -4.45 3.10 12.37
CA TYR A 122 -4.47 1.65 12.22
C TYR A 122 -3.05 1.07 12.16
N SER A 123 -2.83 -0.12 12.71
CA SER A 123 -1.61 -0.85 12.39
C SER A 123 -1.62 -1.26 10.91
N VAL A 124 -0.45 -1.41 10.30
CA VAL A 124 -0.39 -1.82 8.88
C VAL A 124 -1.04 -3.19 8.66
N ALA A 125 -0.89 -4.13 9.59
CA ALA A 125 -1.53 -5.44 9.48
C ALA A 125 -3.06 -5.33 9.54
N HIS A 126 -3.60 -4.50 10.44
CA HIS A 126 -5.03 -4.24 10.53
C HIS A 126 -5.56 -3.61 9.23
N ALA A 127 -4.90 -2.57 8.74
CA ALA A 127 -5.29 -1.90 7.51
C ALA A 127 -5.22 -2.84 6.29
N MET A 128 -4.19 -3.68 6.20
CA MET A 128 -4.09 -4.71 5.15
C MET A 128 -5.25 -5.70 5.20
N MET A 129 -5.62 -6.19 6.39
CA MET A 129 -6.77 -7.09 6.55
C MET A 129 -8.11 -6.41 6.23
N MET A 130 -8.23 -5.11 6.43
CA MET A 130 -9.41 -4.35 6.01
C MET A 130 -9.50 -4.22 4.49
N MET A 131 -8.37 -3.93 3.85
CA MET A 131 -8.32 -3.67 2.40
C MET A 131 -8.35 -4.96 1.58
N ILE A 132 -7.69 -6.00 2.06
CA ILE A 132 -7.64 -7.33 1.43
C ILE A 132 -8.11 -8.37 2.45
N PRO A 133 -9.43 -8.47 2.65
CA PRO A 133 -9.98 -9.48 3.53
C PRO A 133 -9.79 -10.87 2.93
N GLU A 134 -9.49 -11.86 3.75
CA GLU A 134 -9.61 -13.25 3.30
C GLU A 134 -11.08 -13.60 2.99
N ALA A 135 -11.30 -14.66 2.24
CA ALA A 135 -12.64 -15.16 1.88
C ALA A 135 -13.39 -15.64 3.15
N TRP A 136 -14.04 -14.71 3.83
CA TRP A 136 -14.74 -14.95 5.10
C TRP A 136 -16.21 -15.32 4.95
N GLU A 137 -16.86 -14.88 3.88
CA GLU A 137 -18.24 -15.20 3.58
C GLU A 137 -18.38 -16.70 3.28
N GLY A 138 -19.31 -17.35 3.96
CA GLY A 138 -19.52 -18.78 3.78
C GLY A 138 -18.43 -19.71 4.34
N HIS A 139 -17.37 -19.20 4.95
CA HIS A 139 -16.29 -19.99 5.55
C HIS A 139 -16.74 -20.64 6.87
N ALA A 140 -17.23 -21.87 6.80
CA ALA A 140 -17.89 -22.56 7.94
C ALA A 140 -16.99 -22.73 9.18
N HIS A 141 -15.68 -22.79 8.99
CA HIS A 141 -14.71 -23.08 10.06
C HIS A 141 -13.90 -21.86 10.50
N MET A 142 -14.25 -20.66 10.02
CA MET A 142 -13.55 -19.47 10.45
C MET A 142 -13.82 -19.17 11.93
N ASP A 143 -12.77 -18.80 12.65
CA ASP A 143 -12.89 -18.32 14.03
C ASP A 143 -13.89 -17.17 14.15
N ALA A 144 -14.70 -17.17 15.20
CA ALA A 144 -15.79 -16.21 15.37
C ALA A 144 -15.30 -14.76 15.52
N ALA A 145 -14.16 -14.54 16.19
CA ALA A 145 -13.59 -13.20 16.35
C ALA A 145 -13.05 -12.68 15.01
N ARG A 146 -12.42 -13.55 14.22
CA ARG A 146 -11.94 -13.21 12.86
C ARG A 146 -13.11 -12.90 11.93
N ARG A 147 -14.18 -13.69 11.96
CA ARG A 147 -15.41 -13.41 11.19
C ARG A 147 -16.00 -12.06 11.56
N ALA A 148 -16.17 -11.79 12.87
CA ALA A 148 -16.70 -10.52 13.34
C ALA A 148 -15.82 -9.33 12.92
N PHE A 149 -14.50 -9.50 12.85
CA PHE A 149 -13.58 -8.51 12.33
C PHE A 149 -13.91 -8.15 10.86
N TYR A 150 -14.04 -9.16 10.00
CA TYR A 150 -14.32 -8.92 8.59
C TYR A 150 -15.74 -8.39 8.36
N GLU A 151 -16.75 -8.91 9.05
CA GLU A 151 -18.13 -8.38 9.00
C GLU A 151 -18.19 -6.90 9.37
N TYR A 152 -17.50 -6.53 10.44
CA TYR A 152 -17.44 -5.13 10.89
C TYR A 152 -16.78 -4.23 9.83
N HIS A 153 -15.63 -4.63 9.31
CA HIS A 153 -14.89 -3.82 8.35
C HIS A 153 -15.53 -3.78 6.95
N ALA A 154 -16.21 -4.83 6.53
CA ALA A 154 -16.99 -4.86 5.28
C ALA A 154 -18.14 -3.84 5.29
N ALA A 155 -18.67 -3.48 6.46
CA ALA A 155 -19.66 -2.42 6.57
C ALA A 155 -19.06 -1.00 6.41
N MET A 156 -17.76 -0.85 6.55
CA MET A 156 -17.07 0.45 6.50
C MET A 156 -16.29 0.67 5.20
N MET A 157 -15.81 -0.39 4.59
CA MET A 157 -14.91 -0.31 3.44
C MET A 157 -15.13 -1.51 2.51
N GLU A 158 -15.17 -1.23 1.22
CA GLU A 158 -15.16 -2.26 0.19
C GLU A 158 -13.79 -2.91 0.07
N PRO A 159 -13.72 -4.21 -0.27
CA PRO A 159 -12.46 -4.88 -0.50
C PRO A 159 -11.75 -4.32 -1.75
N TRP A 160 -10.44 -4.36 -1.72
CA TRP A 160 -9.58 -4.18 -2.88
C TRP A 160 -9.24 -5.57 -3.40
N ASP A 161 -9.89 -5.98 -4.47
CA ASP A 161 -9.97 -7.37 -4.92
C ASP A 161 -9.26 -7.57 -6.25
N GLY A 162 -8.62 -8.72 -6.37
CA GLY A 162 -7.87 -9.20 -7.53
C GLY A 162 -6.72 -10.12 -7.11
N PRO A 163 -6.14 -10.87 -8.05
CA PRO A 163 -5.00 -11.74 -7.76
C PRO A 163 -3.83 -10.91 -7.24
N ALA A 164 -3.51 -11.05 -5.98
CA ALA A 164 -2.60 -10.13 -5.29
C ALA A 164 -1.58 -10.86 -4.41
N ALA A 165 -0.31 -10.52 -4.60
CA ALA A 165 0.78 -10.88 -3.71
C ALA A 165 1.42 -9.59 -3.17
N PHE A 166 1.15 -9.29 -1.92
CA PHE A 166 1.70 -8.12 -1.23
C PHE A 166 2.81 -8.52 -0.27
N ALA A 167 3.91 -7.78 -0.32
CA ALA A 167 4.81 -7.62 0.81
C ALA A 167 4.62 -6.20 1.36
N PHE A 168 4.53 -6.05 2.66
CA PHE A 168 4.33 -4.76 3.29
C PHE A 168 5.18 -4.59 4.54
N THR A 169 5.58 -3.37 4.79
CA THR A 169 6.34 -3.03 6.00
C THR A 169 6.12 -1.58 6.43
N VAL A 170 6.10 -1.41 7.72
CA VAL A 170 6.38 -0.16 8.42
C VAL A 170 7.47 -0.46 9.44
N VAL A 171 8.11 0.57 9.98
CA VAL A 171 9.32 0.46 10.83
C VAL A 171 9.35 -0.71 11.84
N ARG A 172 8.18 -1.15 12.32
CA ARG A 172 8.07 -2.17 13.38
C ARG A 172 7.30 -3.43 12.96
N GLN A 173 6.74 -3.44 11.78
CA GLN A 173 5.92 -4.55 11.29
C GLN A 173 6.30 -4.89 9.86
N ILE A 174 6.39 -6.17 9.59
CA ILE A 174 6.54 -6.73 8.26
C ILE A 174 5.49 -7.82 8.08
N GLY A 175 4.95 -7.93 6.90
CA GLY A 175 4.02 -8.99 6.56
C GLY A 175 3.95 -9.25 5.08
N ALA A 176 3.25 -10.31 4.74
CA ALA A 176 2.89 -10.64 3.39
C ALA A 176 1.46 -11.20 3.36
N THR A 177 0.76 -10.96 2.27
CA THR A 177 -0.54 -11.59 1.99
C THR A 177 -0.58 -12.07 0.56
N LEU A 178 -1.28 -13.15 0.35
CA LEU A 178 -1.59 -13.72 -0.95
C LEU A 178 -3.10 -13.83 -1.06
N ASP A 179 -3.62 -13.26 -2.14
CA ASP A 179 -4.99 -13.43 -2.56
C ASP A 179 -4.97 -14.07 -3.96
N PRO A 180 -5.48 -15.30 -4.13
CA PRO A 180 -5.39 -16.06 -5.38
C PRO A 180 -6.26 -15.50 -6.49
#